data_2a320a3d7b24afd21e2fe15438e8b0da
#
_entry.id   2a320a3d7b24afd21e2fe15438e8b0da
#
_cell.length_a   1.000
_cell.length_b   1.000
_cell.length_c   1.000
_cell.angle_alpha   90.00
_cell.angle_beta   90.00
_cell.angle_gamma   90.00
#
_symmetry.space_group_name_H-M   'P 1'
#
loop_
_entity.id
_entity.type
_entity.pdbx_description
1 polymer ?
#
loop_
_entity_poly.entity_id
_entity_poly.type
_entity_poly.pdbx_seq_one_letter_code
_entity_poly.pdbx_strand_id
1 'polypeptide(L)'
;MCLTEIEAKRKLREIAKDTRKIKLTKHVRERMQERGISLKQIICCFEHGDITEGPYPTTHGDCQLNISVRTAGEFITTVVVIKVRETGVFSIVVTTFKE
;
A
#
# COMPACT_ATOMS: atom_id res chain seq x y z
N MET A 1 14.23 -2.34 -12.21
CA MET A 1 14.69 -3.00 -10.99
C MET A 1 13.79 -2.61 -9.83
N CYS A 2 13.43 -3.57 -9.00
CA CYS A 2 12.52 -3.33 -7.90
C CYS A 2 13.25 -2.84 -6.65
N LEU A 3 12.52 -2.15 -5.76
CA LEU A 3 13.05 -1.70 -4.48
C LEU A 3 13.34 -2.87 -3.56
N THR A 4 14.30 -2.71 -2.64
CA THR A 4 14.48 -3.66 -1.56
C THR A 4 13.34 -3.48 -0.56
N GLU A 5 13.18 -4.45 0.35
CA GLU A 5 12.16 -4.36 1.38
C GLU A 5 12.33 -3.09 2.24
N ILE A 6 13.56 -2.77 2.61
CA ILE A 6 13.87 -1.58 3.41
C ILE A 6 13.53 -0.30 2.64
N GLU A 7 13.89 -0.23 1.37
CA GLU A 7 13.59 0.92 0.51
C GLU A 7 12.09 1.08 0.31
N ALA A 8 11.39 -0.02 0.04
CA ALA A 8 9.94 -0.01 -0.16
C ALA A 8 9.23 0.48 1.11
N LYS A 9 9.64 -0.01 2.26
CA LYS A 9 9.07 0.38 3.54
C LYS A 9 9.26 1.88 3.79
N ARG A 10 10.46 2.39 3.50
CA ARG A 10 10.77 3.81 3.61
C ARG A 10 9.88 4.66 2.71
N LYS A 11 9.70 4.21 1.45
CA LYS A 11 8.84 4.92 0.49
C LYS A 11 7.39 4.96 0.96
N LEU A 12 6.90 3.85 1.52
CA LEU A 12 5.54 3.81 2.04
C LEU A 12 5.35 4.76 3.23
N ARG A 13 6.35 4.88 4.11
CA ARG A 13 6.31 5.86 5.21
C ARG A 13 6.22 7.29 4.67
N GLU A 14 6.98 7.60 3.63
CA GLU A 14 6.94 8.91 2.99
C GLU A 14 5.57 9.18 2.35
N ILE A 15 5.04 8.19 1.62
CA ILE A 15 3.74 8.29 0.96
C ILE A 15 2.63 8.53 1.99
N ALA A 16 2.72 7.90 3.16
CA ALA A 16 1.72 8.05 4.22
C ALA A 16 1.58 9.49 4.71
N LYS A 17 2.63 10.30 4.54
CA LYS A 17 2.63 11.71 4.95
C LYS A 17 1.89 12.61 3.95
N ASP A 18 1.63 12.11 2.75
CA ASP A 18 0.92 12.87 1.73
C ASP A 18 -0.08 11.95 1.03
N THR A 19 -1.31 11.98 1.52
CA THR A 19 -2.36 11.09 1.03
C THR A 19 -2.71 11.28 -0.44
N ARG A 20 -2.29 12.41 -1.05
CA ARG A 20 -2.47 12.60 -2.49
C ARG A 20 -1.65 11.62 -3.31
N LYS A 21 -0.62 11.03 -2.71
CA LYS A 21 0.23 10.03 -3.34
C LYS A 21 -0.34 8.61 -3.24
N ILE A 22 -1.48 8.45 -2.57
CA ILE A 22 -2.18 7.17 -2.45
C ILE A 22 -3.36 7.19 -3.43
N LYS A 23 -3.26 6.39 -4.48
CA LYS A 23 -4.31 6.29 -5.49
C LYS A 23 -5.21 5.10 -5.18
N LEU A 24 -6.50 5.36 -5.05
CA LEU A 24 -7.49 4.31 -4.82
C LEU A 24 -8.32 4.13 -6.08
N THR A 25 -8.35 2.92 -6.63
CA THR A 25 -9.19 2.63 -7.79
C THR A 25 -10.65 2.50 -7.34
N LYS A 26 -11.57 2.58 -8.28
CA LYS A 26 -12.99 2.36 -7.99
C LYS A 26 -13.21 1.00 -7.36
N HIS A 27 -12.56 -0.03 -7.90
CA HIS A 27 -12.64 -1.39 -7.37
C HIS A 27 -12.21 -1.48 -5.91
N VAL A 28 -11.10 -0.82 -5.57
CA VAL A 28 -10.60 -0.81 -4.19
C VAL A 28 -11.58 -0.09 -3.25
N ARG A 29 -12.15 1.03 -3.70
CA ARG A 29 -13.11 1.78 -2.89
C ARG A 29 -14.34 0.93 -2.58
N GLU A 30 -14.80 0.14 -3.56
CA GLU A 30 -15.91 -0.79 -3.37
C GLU A 30 -15.54 -1.87 -2.36
N ARG A 31 -14.34 -2.44 -2.46
CA ARG A 31 -13.87 -3.46 -1.53
C ARG A 31 -13.72 -2.92 -0.11
N MET A 32 -13.22 -1.69 0.02
CA MET A 32 -13.11 -1.04 1.33
C MET A 32 -14.48 -0.92 1.98
N GLN A 33 -15.47 -0.48 1.22
CA GLN A 33 -16.84 -0.33 1.71
C GLN A 33 -17.43 -1.66 2.11
N GLU A 34 -17.31 -2.68 1.26
CA GLU A 34 -17.83 -4.03 1.54
C GLU A 34 -17.20 -4.67 2.78
N ARG A 35 -15.91 -4.42 2.98
CA ARG A 35 -15.13 -5.07 4.05
C ARG A 35 -14.98 -4.21 5.30
N GLY A 36 -15.53 -3.00 5.28
CA GLY A 36 -15.43 -2.09 6.42
C GLY A 36 -14.00 -1.62 6.70
N ILE A 37 -13.22 -1.38 5.65
CA ILE A 37 -11.85 -0.88 5.77
C ILE A 37 -11.84 0.60 5.40
N SER A 38 -11.30 1.43 6.30
CA SER A 38 -11.22 2.86 6.08
C SER A 38 -9.88 3.26 5.43
N LEU A 39 -9.84 4.44 4.83
CA LEU A 39 -8.60 5.00 4.33
C LEU A 39 -7.57 5.16 5.46
N LYS A 40 -8.04 5.52 6.64
CA LYS A 40 -7.18 5.67 7.83
C LYS A 40 -6.47 4.36 8.17
N GLN A 41 -7.15 3.22 8.02
CA GLN A 41 -6.54 1.90 8.25
C GLN A 41 -5.49 1.58 7.18
N ILE A 42 -5.73 1.97 5.92
CA ILE A 42 -4.75 1.80 4.85
C ILE A 42 -3.52 2.66 5.12
N ILE A 43 -3.72 3.91 5.54
CA ILE A 43 -2.62 4.79 5.91
C ILE A 43 -1.83 4.20 7.08
N CYS A 44 -2.52 3.60 8.04
CA CYS A 44 -1.87 2.90 9.16
C CYS A 44 -0.98 1.76 8.67
N CYS A 45 -1.40 1.00 7.66
CA CYS A 45 -0.54 -0.01 7.03
C CYS A 45 0.75 0.61 6.49
N PHE A 46 0.62 1.75 5.81
CA PHE A 46 1.77 2.44 5.22
C PHE A 46 2.71 2.98 6.30
N GLU A 47 2.16 3.47 7.41
CA GLU A 47 2.95 4.07 8.49
C GLU A 47 3.61 3.04 9.40
N HIS A 48 2.89 1.99 9.74
CA HIS A 48 3.29 1.07 10.81
C HIS A 48 3.33 -0.40 10.41
N GLY A 49 2.88 -0.72 9.19
CA GLY A 49 2.80 -2.10 8.77
C GLY A 49 4.14 -2.73 8.45
N ASP A 50 4.11 -4.04 8.30
CA ASP A 50 5.25 -4.83 7.87
C ASP A 50 4.95 -5.45 6.51
N ILE A 51 5.96 -5.53 5.67
CA ILE A 51 5.83 -6.16 4.36
C ILE A 51 5.80 -7.67 4.58
N THR A 52 4.70 -8.29 4.20
CA THR A 52 4.51 -9.73 4.35
C THR A 52 4.80 -10.50 3.08
N GLU A 53 4.82 -9.82 1.94
CA GLU A 53 5.11 -10.41 0.66
C GLU A 53 5.68 -9.37 -0.28
N GLY A 54 6.70 -9.74 -1.05
CA GLY A 54 7.38 -8.85 -1.95
C GLY A 54 8.51 -8.07 -1.28
N PRO A 55 9.00 -6.97 -1.93
CA PRO A 55 8.51 -6.43 -3.21
C PRO A 55 8.85 -7.31 -4.42
N TYR A 56 7.93 -7.32 -5.38
CA TYR A 56 8.11 -8.02 -6.65
C TYR A 56 8.08 -7.02 -7.80
N PRO A 57 8.92 -7.21 -8.83
CA PRO A 57 8.83 -6.36 -10.02
C PRO A 57 7.53 -6.68 -10.79
N THR A 58 6.90 -5.64 -11.32
CA THR A 58 5.74 -5.81 -12.19
C THR A 58 6.19 -5.78 -13.65
N THR A 59 5.29 -6.17 -14.56
CA THR A 59 5.56 -6.11 -16.00
C THR A 59 5.79 -4.68 -16.50
N HIS A 60 5.35 -3.68 -15.73
CA HIS A 60 5.53 -2.26 -16.08
C HIS A 60 6.73 -1.62 -15.38
N GLY A 61 7.57 -2.40 -14.73
CA GLY A 61 8.78 -1.89 -14.07
C GLY A 61 8.55 -1.27 -12.70
N ASP A 62 7.37 -1.47 -12.13
CA ASP A 62 7.05 -0.97 -10.78
C ASP A 62 7.27 -2.08 -9.75
N CYS A 63 6.98 -1.81 -8.49
CA CYS A 63 7.13 -2.79 -7.40
C CYS A 63 5.79 -3.05 -6.73
N GLN A 64 5.42 -4.32 -6.63
CA GLN A 64 4.20 -4.73 -5.95
C GLN A 64 4.55 -5.46 -4.66
N LEU A 65 3.80 -5.18 -3.60
CA LEU A 65 4.01 -5.81 -2.30
C LEU A 65 2.71 -5.88 -1.51
N ASN A 66 2.73 -6.73 -0.49
CA ASN A 66 1.67 -6.77 0.51
C ASN A 66 2.22 -6.20 1.81
N ILE A 67 1.49 -5.29 2.41
CA ILE A 67 1.83 -4.72 3.70
C ILE A 67 0.66 -4.90 4.66
N SER A 68 0.94 -5.32 5.87
CA SER A 68 -0.07 -5.69 6.85
C SER A 68 0.16 -4.98 8.17
N VAL A 69 -0.93 -4.66 8.86
CA VAL A 69 -0.89 -4.05 10.18
C VAL A 69 -2.11 -4.48 10.98
N ARG A 70 -1.94 -4.56 12.29
CA ARG A 70 -3.08 -4.73 13.20
C ARG A 70 -3.53 -3.33 13.65
N THR A 71 -4.78 -2.99 13.36
CA THR A 71 -5.34 -1.68 13.70
C THR A 71 -6.81 -1.85 14.08
N ALA A 72 -7.24 -1.17 15.13
CA ALA A 72 -8.62 -1.23 15.65
C ALA A 72 -9.07 -2.67 15.91
N GLY A 73 -8.15 -3.53 16.38
CA GLY A 73 -8.44 -4.94 16.67
C GLY A 73 -8.54 -5.82 15.44
N GLU A 74 -8.28 -5.29 14.26
CA GLU A 74 -8.36 -6.02 13.00
C GLU A 74 -6.98 -6.12 12.34
N PHE A 75 -6.76 -7.21 11.62
CA PHE A 75 -5.53 -7.42 10.86
C PHE A 75 -5.81 -7.07 9.40
N ILE A 76 -5.24 -5.98 8.93
CA ILE A 76 -5.47 -5.43 7.60
C ILE A 76 -4.26 -5.70 6.72
N THR A 77 -4.51 -6.22 5.53
CA THR A 77 -3.48 -6.39 4.49
C THR A 77 -3.86 -5.54 3.28
N THR A 78 -2.89 -4.80 2.78
CA THR A 78 -3.07 -3.96 1.60
C THR A 78 -2.06 -4.38 0.55
N VAL A 79 -2.55 -4.63 -0.66
CA VAL A 79 -1.69 -4.92 -1.82
C VAL A 79 -1.45 -3.60 -2.54
N VAL A 80 -0.18 -3.23 -2.66
CA VAL A 80 0.23 -1.91 -3.14
C VAL A 80 1.22 -2.04 -4.28
N VAL A 81 1.07 -1.20 -5.30
CA VAL A 81 2.08 -1.01 -6.33
C VAL A 81 2.72 0.35 -6.09
N ILE A 82 4.03 0.36 -5.87
CA ILE A 82 4.80 1.60 -5.72
C ILE A 82 5.35 1.98 -7.09
N LYS A 83 5.06 3.20 -7.50
CA LYS A 83 5.55 3.75 -8.77
C LYS A 83 6.55 4.86 -8.48
N VAL A 84 7.76 4.69 -9.00
CA VAL A 84 8.82 5.71 -8.89
C VAL A 84 8.95 6.36 -10.26
N ARG A 85 8.72 7.67 -10.32
CA ARG A 85 8.77 8.46 -11.54
C ARG A 85 9.64 9.69 -11.32
N GLU A 86 10.05 10.34 -12.38
CA GLU A 86 10.82 11.58 -12.30
C GLU A 86 10.09 12.67 -11.52
N THR A 87 8.77 12.66 -11.61
CA THR A 87 7.92 13.63 -10.93
C THR A 87 7.64 13.28 -9.47
N GLY A 88 8.12 12.12 -9.01
CA GLY A 88 7.96 11.70 -7.63
C GLY A 88 7.56 10.24 -7.47
N VAL A 89 7.27 9.87 -6.24
CA VAL A 89 6.87 8.52 -5.86
C VAL A 89 5.39 8.53 -5.46
N PHE A 90 4.63 7.59 -5.97
CA PHE A 90 3.24 7.43 -5.55
C PHE A 90 2.88 5.94 -5.53
N SER A 91 1.73 5.63 -4.96
CA SER A 91 1.27 4.26 -4.86
C SER A 91 -0.14 4.11 -5.44
N ILE A 92 -0.41 2.90 -5.92
CA ILE A 92 -1.76 2.50 -6.31
C ILE A 92 -2.12 1.33 -5.41
N VAL A 93 -3.24 1.44 -4.70
CA VAL A 93 -3.75 0.33 -3.90
C VAL A 93 -4.53 -0.59 -4.82
N VAL A 94 -4.06 -1.82 -4.93
CA VAL A 94 -4.67 -2.83 -5.82
C VAL A 94 -5.86 -3.47 -5.16
N THR A 95 -5.71 -3.85 -3.89
CA THR A 95 -6.80 -4.38 -3.08
C THR A 95 -6.44 -4.28 -1.60
N THR A 96 -7.43 -4.44 -0.75
CA THR A 96 -7.22 -4.47 0.69
C THR A 96 -8.22 -5.44 1.29
N PHE A 97 -7.81 -6.15 2.34
CA PHE A 97 -8.68 -7.11 3.01
C PHE A 97 -8.28 -7.25 4.48
N LYS A 98 -9.17 -7.82 5.27
CA LYS A 98 -8.91 -8.06 6.69
C LYS A 98 -9.20 -9.51 7.04
N GLU A 99 -8.51 -9.98 8.04
CA GLU A 99 -8.68 -11.31 8.60
C GLU A 99 -9.44 -11.25 9.92
#